data_a54f61daab14aece33e18a375fa8719e
#
_entry.id   a54f61daab14aece33e18a375fa8719e
#
_cell.length_a   1.000
_cell.length_b   1.000
_cell.length_c   1.000
_cell.angle_alpha   90.00
_cell.angle_beta   90.00
_cell.angle_gamma   90.00
#
_symmetry.space_group_name_H-M   'P 1'
#
loop_
_entity.id
_entity.type
_entity.pdbx_description
1 polymer ?
#
loop_
_entity_poly.entity_id
_entity_poly.type
_entity_poly.pdbx_seq_one_letter_code
_entity_poly.pdbx_strand_id
1 'polypeptide(L)'
;MNEIKGLDAVILIVKDLAQQKEFYNNVLGLELEADYGDAVFFKCGKQKIALFAHSHHPEGTKSLDGAKKGISHLEFRISKSALKRMEKRLKEAGFHAYRENFKDADGNLFHFNIE
;
A
#
# COMPACT_ATOMS: atom_id res chain seq x y z
N MET A 1 -2.93 23.19 17.03
CA MET A 1 -2.08 23.98 16.16
C MET A 1 -1.25 23.07 15.32
N ASN A 2 -0.80 23.53 14.18
CA ASN A 2 -0.21 22.66 13.16
C ASN A 2 1.31 22.53 13.28
N GLU A 3 1.77 21.99 14.39
CA GLU A 3 3.19 21.68 14.55
C GLU A 3 3.58 20.50 13.69
N ILE A 4 2.67 19.49 13.57
CA ILE A 4 2.88 18.35 12.68
C ILE A 4 2.70 18.83 11.25
N LYS A 5 3.71 18.63 10.41
CA LYS A 5 3.74 19.15 9.04
C LYS A 5 3.07 18.24 8.01
N GLY A 6 2.90 16.99 8.33
CA GLY A 6 2.28 16.04 7.44
C GLY A 6 2.60 14.61 7.82
N LEU A 7 2.19 13.70 6.98
CA LEU A 7 2.49 12.28 7.11
C LEU A 7 3.63 11.94 6.16
N ASP A 8 4.76 11.47 6.67
CA ASP A 8 5.89 11.09 5.81
C ASP A 8 5.63 9.77 5.09
N ALA A 9 5.21 8.77 5.84
CA ALA A 9 5.08 7.43 5.28
C ALA A 9 4.03 6.62 6.02
N VAL A 10 3.42 5.68 5.27
CA VAL A 10 2.66 4.57 5.83
C VAL A 10 3.53 3.33 5.67
N ILE A 11 3.68 2.56 6.74
CA ILE A 11 4.54 1.39 6.75
C ILE A 11 3.68 0.15 6.95
N LEU A 12 3.78 -0.78 6.01
CA LEU A 12 3.08 -2.05 6.07
C LEU A 12 4.08 -3.16 6.38
N ILE A 13 3.76 -3.97 7.35
CA ILE A 13 4.51 -5.21 7.59
C ILE A 13 3.94 -6.24 6.63
N VAL A 14 4.79 -6.87 5.85
CA VAL A 14 4.34 -7.75 4.77
C VAL A 14 4.80 -9.18 5.00
N LYS A 15 4.00 -10.10 4.50
CA LYS A 15 4.23 -11.52 4.62
C LYS A 15 5.34 -11.99 3.66
N ASP A 16 5.23 -11.56 2.41
CA ASP A 16 6.18 -11.88 1.35
C ASP A 16 6.59 -10.57 0.69
N LEU A 17 7.78 -10.10 1.01
CA LEU A 17 8.23 -8.79 0.55
C LEU A 17 8.37 -8.74 -0.97
N ALA A 18 8.89 -9.81 -1.59
CA ALA A 18 9.05 -9.84 -3.04
C ALA A 18 7.71 -9.73 -3.77
N GLN A 19 6.70 -10.47 -3.30
CA GLN A 19 5.36 -10.45 -3.88
C GLN A 19 4.70 -9.09 -3.72
N GLN A 20 4.79 -8.50 -2.53
CA GLN A 20 4.17 -7.21 -2.23
C GLN A 20 4.90 -6.08 -2.96
N LYS A 21 6.22 -6.16 -3.09
CA LYS A 21 7.01 -5.21 -3.87
C LYS A 21 6.55 -5.23 -5.34
N GLU A 22 6.38 -6.42 -5.91
CA GLU A 22 5.88 -6.57 -7.27
C GLU A 22 4.50 -5.93 -7.43
N PHE A 23 3.62 -6.14 -6.46
CA PHE A 23 2.28 -5.57 -6.49
C PHE A 23 2.32 -4.04 -6.49
N TYR A 24 2.99 -3.43 -5.53
CA TYR A 24 3.03 -1.97 -5.42
C TYR A 24 3.80 -1.31 -6.55
N ASN A 25 4.88 -1.93 -7.00
CA ASN A 25 5.70 -1.37 -8.07
C ASN A 25 5.07 -1.56 -9.46
N ASN A 26 4.74 -2.80 -9.83
CA ASN A 26 4.33 -3.12 -11.20
C ASN A 26 2.82 -3.10 -11.40
N VAL A 27 2.02 -3.52 -10.43
CA VAL A 27 0.56 -3.52 -10.58
C VAL A 27 0.01 -2.13 -10.27
N LEU A 28 0.30 -1.57 -9.11
CA LEU A 28 -0.14 -0.20 -8.77
C LEU A 28 0.68 0.87 -9.47
N GLY A 29 1.91 0.56 -9.86
CA GLY A 29 2.75 1.49 -10.62
C GLY A 29 3.42 2.57 -9.78
N LEU A 30 3.62 2.33 -8.48
CA LEU A 30 4.32 3.29 -7.65
C LEU A 30 5.81 3.27 -7.95
N GLU A 31 6.43 4.45 -7.96
CA GLU A 31 7.86 4.58 -8.21
C GLU A 31 8.66 4.10 -7.00
N LEU A 32 9.58 3.19 -7.25
CA LEU A 32 10.50 2.69 -6.24
C LEU A 32 11.49 3.80 -5.87
N GLU A 33 11.58 4.14 -4.58
CA GLU A 33 12.51 5.14 -4.10
C GLU A 33 13.78 4.50 -3.52
N ALA A 34 13.63 3.44 -2.75
CA ALA A 34 14.76 2.77 -2.11
C ALA A 34 14.43 1.31 -1.82
N ASP A 35 15.43 0.46 -1.90
CA ASP A 35 15.33 -0.97 -1.61
C ASP A 35 16.51 -1.35 -0.73
N TYR A 36 16.23 -1.73 0.52
CA TYR A 36 17.24 -2.12 1.50
C TYR A 36 17.26 -3.63 1.74
N GLY A 37 16.55 -4.39 0.92
CA GLY A 37 16.47 -5.85 1.04
C GLY A 37 15.31 -6.30 1.93
N ASP A 38 15.26 -5.84 3.18
CA ASP A 38 14.20 -6.16 4.13
C ASP A 38 13.19 -5.02 4.31
N ALA A 39 13.41 -3.90 3.63
CA ALA A 39 12.53 -2.75 3.63
C ALA A 39 12.58 -2.07 2.28
N VAL A 40 11.42 -1.74 1.72
CA VAL A 40 11.28 -1.13 0.41
C VAL A 40 10.41 0.11 0.52
N PHE A 41 10.82 1.20 -0.10
CA PHE A 41 10.11 2.48 -0.07
C PHE A 41 9.64 2.89 -1.45
N PHE A 42 8.39 3.30 -1.55
CA PHE A 42 7.78 3.82 -2.79
C PHE A 42 7.32 5.25 -2.59
N LYS A 43 7.43 6.04 -3.63
CA LYS A 43 6.85 7.38 -3.66
C LYS A 43 5.35 7.28 -3.91
N CYS A 44 4.57 8.04 -3.15
CA CYS A 44 3.12 8.13 -3.31
C CYS A 44 2.73 9.59 -3.12
N GLY A 45 2.78 10.37 -4.21
CA GLY A 45 2.63 11.81 -4.13
C GLY A 45 3.75 12.41 -3.27
N LYS A 46 3.37 13.15 -2.24
CA LYS A 46 4.33 13.74 -1.28
C LYS A 46 4.65 12.83 -0.11
N GLN A 47 3.96 11.71 0.00
CA GLN A 47 4.17 10.73 1.06
C GLN A 47 4.89 9.52 0.48
N LYS A 48 5.12 8.55 1.34
CA LYS A 48 5.73 7.27 0.97
C LYS A 48 4.90 6.12 1.48
N ILE A 49 4.96 5.01 0.76
CA ILE A 49 4.50 3.72 1.27
C ILE A 49 5.72 2.86 1.41
N ALA A 50 5.93 2.30 2.59
CA ALA A 50 7.05 1.40 2.84
C ALA A 50 6.54 0.01 3.14
N LEU A 51 7.26 -0.98 2.62
CA LEU A 51 7.00 -2.38 2.88
C LEU A 51 8.17 -2.93 3.69
N PHE A 52 7.88 -3.41 4.89
CA PHE A 52 8.90 -3.96 5.79
C PHE A 52 8.64 -5.46 5.94
N ALA A 53 9.69 -6.25 5.75
CA ALA A 53 9.63 -7.65 6.14
C ALA A 53 9.39 -7.74 7.66
N HIS A 54 8.68 -8.78 8.08
CA HIS A 54 8.38 -8.98 9.51
C HIS A 54 9.66 -8.96 10.38
N SER A 55 10.74 -9.52 9.87
CA SER A 55 12.03 -9.54 10.57
C SER A 55 12.62 -8.15 10.82
N HIS A 56 12.25 -7.17 9.98
CA HIS A 56 12.76 -5.81 10.12
C HIS A 56 12.10 -5.06 11.28
N HIS A 57 10.80 -5.31 11.52
CA HIS A 57 10.05 -4.58 12.55
C HIS A 57 8.99 -5.49 13.20
N PRO A 58 9.41 -6.52 13.94
CA PRO A 58 8.47 -7.54 14.45
C PRO A 58 7.41 -7.00 15.42
N GLU A 59 7.70 -5.96 16.19
CA GLU A 59 6.75 -5.38 17.13
C GLU A 59 5.56 -4.69 16.43
N GLY A 60 5.73 -4.32 15.18
CA GLY A 60 4.66 -3.69 14.41
C GLY A 60 3.44 -4.58 14.22
N THR A 61 3.65 -5.89 14.11
CA THR A 61 2.55 -6.84 13.96
C THR A 61 1.87 -7.14 15.29
N LYS A 62 2.62 -7.12 16.39
CA LYS A 62 2.08 -7.40 17.71
C LYS A 62 1.05 -6.37 18.15
N SER A 63 1.25 -5.11 17.76
CA SER A 63 0.33 -4.04 18.15
C SER A 63 -1.05 -4.18 17.53
N LEU A 64 -1.18 -4.95 16.45
CA LEU A 64 -2.44 -5.15 15.74
C LEU A 64 -3.07 -6.52 16.00
N ASP A 65 -2.32 -7.41 16.63
CA ASP A 65 -2.75 -8.79 16.82
C ASP A 65 -3.95 -8.88 17.77
N GLY A 66 -5.01 -9.54 17.33
CA GLY A 66 -6.21 -9.80 18.12
C GLY A 66 -7.04 -8.58 18.48
N ALA A 67 -6.68 -7.39 18.00
CA ALA A 67 -7.38 -6.16 18.36
C ALA A 67 -8.37 -5.73 17.28
N LYS A 68 -9.50 -5.17 17.73
CA LYS A 68 -10.48 -4.53 16.83
C LYS A 68 -10.07 -3.07 16.61
N LYS A 69 -8.83 -2.86 16.24
CA LYS A 69 -8.21 -1.54 16.03
C LYS A 69 -7.12 -1.68 14.98
N GLY A 70 -6.60 -0.58 14.49
CA GLY A 70 -5.54 -0.56 13.51
C GLY A 70 -5.96 0.21 12.27
N ILE A 71 -5.24 0.01 11.19
CA ILE A 71 -5.52 0.70 9.92
C ILE A 71 -6.58 -0.07 9.16
N SER A 72 -7.68 0.62 8.83
CA SER A 72 -8.79 0.02 8.08
C SER A 72 -8.40 -0.29 6.64
N HIS A 73 -7.94 0.73 5.94
CA HIS A 73 -7.61 0.62 4.51
C HIS A 73 -6.81 1.83 4.06
N LEU A 74 -6.31 1.76 2.83
CA LEU A 74 -5.62 2.87 2.18
C LEU A 74 -6.55 3.49 1.14
N GLU A 75 -6.45 4.80 0.96
CA GLU A 75 -7.17 5.52 -0.10
C GLU A 75 -6.15 6.24 -0.96
N PHE A 76 -6.19 5.96 -2.27
CA PHE A 76 -5.32 6.58 -3.25
C PHE A 76 -6.12 7.57 -4.08
N ARG A 77 -5.51 8.69 -4.42
CA ARG A 77 -6.10 9.66 -5.33
C ARG A 77 -5.62 9.37 -6.75
N ILE A 78 -6.55 9.40 -7.68
CA ILE A 78 -6.26 9.06 -9.07
C ILE A 78 -7.14 9.89 -9.99
N SER A 79 -6.67 10.21 -11.20
CA SER A 79 -7.51 10.88 -12.17
C SER A 79 -8.55 9.91 -12.74
N LYS A 80 -9.68 10.46 -13.18
CA LYS A 80 -10.74 9.65 -13.77
C LYS A 80 -10.24 8.84 -14.98
N SER A 81 -9.41 9.45 -15.81
CA SER A 81 -8.88 8.78 -17.01
C SER A 81 -7.92 7.65 -16.64
N ALA A 82 -7.12 7.82 -15.58
CA ALA A 82 -6.18 6.80 -15.15
C ALA A 82 -6.88 5.64 -14.43
N LEU A 83 -8.02 5.89 -13.80
CA LEU A 83 -8.75 4.87 -13.05
C LEU A 83 -9.10 3.65 -13.90
N LYS A 84 -9.58 3.87 -15.12
CA LYS A 84 -9.95 2.76 -16.02
C LYS A 84 -8.75 1.88 -16.36
N ARG A 85 -7.58 2.52 -16.62
CA ARG A 85 -6.36 1.78 -16.92
C ARG A 85 -5.88 0.99 -15.70
N MET A 86 -6.00 1.59 -14.52
CA MET A 86 -5.63 0.94 -13.25
C MET A 86 -6.53 -0.26 -12.98
N GLU A 87 -7.84 -0.11 -13.13
CA GLU A 87 -8.79 -1.19 -12.91
C GLU A 87 -8.53 -2.37 -13.86
N LYS A 88 -8.23 -2.06 -15.13
CA LYS A 88 -7.89 -3.08 -16.11
C LYS A 88 -6.61 -3.83 -15.70
N ARG A 89 -5.59 -3.09 -15.29
CA ARG A 89 -4.30 -3.67 -14.88
C ARG A 89 -4.46 -4.56 -13.64
N LEU A 90 -5.24 -4.12 -12.67
CA LEU A 90 -5.55 -4.91 -11.48
C LEU A 90 -6.26 -6.21 -11.85
N LYS A 91 -7.27 -6.12 -12.69
CA LYS A 91 -8.03 -7.28 -13.15
C LYS A 91 -7.14 -8.27 -13.90
N GLU A 92 -6.31 -7.78 -14.80
CA GLU A 92 -5.39 -8.64 -15.57
C GLU A 92 -4.36 -9.32 -14.66
N ALA A 93 -3.99 -8.67 -13.55
CA ALA A 93 -3.07 -9.24 -12.57
C ALA A 93 -3.78 -10.16 -11.55
N GLY A 94 -5.09 -10.33 -11.67
CA GLY A 94 -5.86 -11.22 -10.79
C GLY A 94 -6.42 -10.57 -9.54
N PHE A 95 -6.40 -9.24 -9.45
CA PHE A 95 -6.92 -8.52 -8.29
C PHE A 95 -8.27 -7.90 -8.63
N HIS A 96 -9.34 -8.50 -8.11
CA HIS A 96 -10.70 -8.09 -8.43
C HIS A 96 -11.30 -7.20 -7.34
N ALA A 97 -12.09 -6.23 -7.77
CA ALA A 97 -12.82 -5.38 -6.85
C ALA A 97 -13.90 -6.15 -6.12
N TYR A 98 -14.05 -5.87 -4.83
CA TYR A 98 -15.19 -6.27 -4.04
C TYR A 98 -15.90 -5.00 -3.60
N ARG A 99 -16.98 -4.68 -4.28
CA ARG A 99 -17.65 -3.36 -4.17
C ARG A 99 -16.67 -2.28 -4.60
N GLU A 100 -16.33 -1.33 -3.72
CA GLU A 100 -15.41 -0.24 -4.03
C GLU A 100 -13.97 -0.54 -3.62
N ASN A 101 -13.75 -1.69 -2.99
CA ASN A 101 -12.46 -2.01 -2.40
C ASN A 101 -11.72 -3.07 -3.21
N PHE A 102 -10.41 -2.92 -3.22
CA PHE A 102 -9.49 -3.95 -3.70
C PHE A 102 -8.69 -4.47 -2.51
N LYS A 103 -8.01 -5.56 -2.71
CA LYS A 103 -7.04 -6.09 -1.75
C LYS A 103 -5.69 -6.15 -2.41
N ASP A 104 -4.64 -5.77 -1.69
CA ASP A 104 -3.28 -6.00 -2.18
C ASP A 104 -2.90 -7.47 -2.01
N ALA A 105 -1.63 -7.82 -2.31
CA ALA A 105 -1.19 -9.21 -2.28
C ALA A 105 -1.25 -9.84 -0.88
N ASP A 106 -1.27 -9.04 0.18
CA ASP A 106 -1.40 -9.50 1.57
C ASP A 106 -2.83 -9.40 2.11
N GLY A 107 -3.76 -8.89 1.30
CA GLY A 107 -5.14 -8.72 1.71
C GLY A 107 -5.45 -7.39 2.38
N ASN A 108 -4.54 -6.43 2.33
CA ASN A 108 -4.83 -5.08 2.83
C ASN A 108 -5.82 -4.39 1.89
N LEU A 109 -6.86 -3.81 2.47
CA LEU A 109 -7.89 -3.13 1.67
C LEU A 109 -7.39 -1.77 1.19
N PHE A 110 -7.76 -1.42 -0.03
CA PHE A 110 -7.55 -0.07 -0.54
C PHE A 110 -8.64 0.28 -1.55
N HIS A 111 -8.83 1.58 -1.78
CA HIS A 111 -9.71 2.04 -2.86
C HIS A 111 -9.19 3.36 -3.42
N PHE A 112 -9.78 3.77 -4.54
CA PHE A 112 -9.40 4.97 -5.25
C PHE A 112 -10.44 6.06 -5.11
N ASN A 113 -9.96 7.29 -4.89
CA ASN A 113 -10.78 8.48 -4.94
C ASN A 113 -10.42 9.26 -6.21
N ILE A 114 -11.42 9.67 -6.97
CA ILE A 114 -11.22 10.48 -8.16
C ILE A 114 -10.98 11.92 -7.71
N GLU A 115 -9.87 12.48 -8.15
CA GLU A 115 -9.56 13.88 -7.87
C GLU A 115 -10.39 14.86 -8.71
#